data_e7eb282a6291df7ae42651e2f7a8ad32
#
_entry.id   e7eb282a6291df7ae42651e2f7a8ad32
#
_cell.length_a   1.000
_cell.length_b   1.000
_cell.length_c   1.000
_cell.angle_alpha   90.00
_cell.angle_beta   90.00
_cell.angle_gamma   90.00
#
_symmetry.space_group_name_H-M   'P 1'
#
loop_
_entity.id
_entity.type
_entity.pdbx_description
1 polymer ?
#
loop_
_entity_poly.entity_id
_entity_poly.type
_entity_poly.pdbx_seq_one_letter_code
_entity_poly.pdbx_strand_id
1 'polypeptide(L)'
;MKLISWNVNGLRAAVTKGFIDSFNELDADIFCLQETKLQPHQIELELPGYEQFWNSAVKKGYSGTAVFTRIKPIAVTNGIGIEEHDQEGRVITAEYDNFYLVCCYTPNSQRELARLDYRMTWEDAFRAYLLELDKKKPVILCGDLNVAHNEIDLKNPKTNRKNAGFSDEERAKMTELLESGFTD
;
A
#
# COMPACT_ATOMS: atom_id res chain seq x y z
N MET A 1 -19.55 1.51 -6.01
CA MET A 1 -18.39 2.03 -5.28
C MET A 1 -17.17 1.91 -6.18
N LYS A 2 -16.42 2.99 -6.37
CA LYS A 2 -15.21 3.05 -7.20
C LYS A 2 -14.00 3.24 -6.29
N LEU A 3 -13.06 2.29 -6.34
CA LEU A 3 -11.80 2.31 -5.59
C LEU A 3 -10.65 2.53 -6.56
N ILE A 4 -9.72 3.40 -6.22
CA ILE A 4 -8.50 3.67 -7.00
C ILE A 4 -7.29 3.48 -6.08
N SER A 5 -6.26 2.83 -6.59
CA SER A 5 -4.95 2.73 -5.95
C SER A 5 -3.87 3.26 -6.88
N TRP A 6 -2.97 4.12 -6.38
CA TRP A 6 -1.94 4.76 -7.20
C TRP A 6 -0.65 5.00 -6.41
N ASN A 7 0.44 4.36 -6.80
CA ASN A 7 1.77 4.75 -6.36
C ASN A 7 2.18 6.04 -7.07
N VAL A 8 2.26 7.15 -6.33
CA VAL A 8 2.53 8.49 -6.87
C VAL A 8 4.00 8.87 -6.89
N ASN A 9 4.86 8.03 -6.32
CA ASN A 9 6.32 8.26 -6.26
C ASN A 9 6.70 9.69 -5.85
N GLY A 10 6.05 10.20 -4.81
CA GLY A 10 6.20 11.56 -4.29
C GLY A 10 5.05 12.48 -4.69
N LEU A 11 4.11 12.68 -3.76
CA LEU A 11 2.86 13.38 -4.04
C LEU A 11 3.05 14.85 -4.42
N ARG A 12 4.03 15.57 -3.85
CA ARG A 12 4.30 16.96 -4.27
C ARG A 12 4.63 17.05 -5.77
N ALA A 13 5.49 16.15 -6.25
CA ALA A 13 5.83 16.09 -7.67
C ALA A 13 4.64 15.66 -8.52
N ALA A 14 3.81 14.74 -8.03
CA ALA A 14 2.59 14.32 -8.72
C ALA A 14 1.60 15.49 -8.85
N VAL A 15 1.41 16.29 -7.80
CA VAL A 15 0.54 17.48 -7.83
C VAL A 15 0.99 18.48 -8.90
N THR A 16 2.28 18.76 -9.00
CA THR A 16 2.81 19.66 -10.06
C THR A 16 2.65 19.09 -11.47
N LYS A 17 2.39 17.79 -11.60
CA LYS A 17 2.20 17.09 -12.89
C LYS A 17 0.73 16.78 -13.20
N GLY A 18 -0.22 17.38 -12.49
CA GLY A 18 -1.65 17.23 -12.77
C GLY A 18 -2.36 16.15 -11.97
N PHE A 19 -1.83 15.78 -10.81
CA PHE A 19 -2.50 14.83 -9.89
C PHE A 19 -3.94 15.23 -9.59
N ILE A 20 -4.19 16.53 -9.31
CA ILE A 20 -5.53 17.02 -8.93
C ILE A 20 -6.51 16.86 -10.11
N ASP A 21 -6.08 17.14 -11.33
CA ASP A 21 -6.93 16.99 -12.52
C ASP A 21 -7.30 15.52 -12.72
N SER A 22 -6.30 14.61 -12.63
CA SER A 22 -6.53 13.16 -12.72
C SER A 22 -7.41 12.64 -11.57
N PHE A 23 -7.20 13.13 -10.35
CA PHE A 23 -8.01 12.78 -9.19
C PHE A 23 -9.47 13.14 -9.39
N ASN A 24 -9.74 14.36 -9.89
CA ASN A 24 -11.10 14.83 -10.16
C ASN A 24 -11.74 14.08 -11.33
N GLU A 25 -11.00 13.80 -12.41
CA GLU A 25 -11.49 13.05 -13.57
C GLU A 25 -11.84 11.60 -13.20
N LEU A 26 -11.00 10.97 -12.37
CA LEU A 26 -11.23 9.60 -11.90
C LEU A 26 -12.43 9.50 -10.97
N ASP A 27 -12.78 10.54 -10.24
CA ASP A 27 -13.99 10.66 -9.42
C ASP A 27 -14.29 9.38 -8.60
N ALA A 28 -13.33 8.94 -7.80
CA ALA A 28 -13.43 7.72 -7.02
C ALA A 28 -14.11 7.96 -5.66
N ASP A 29 -14.81 6.94 -5.16
CA ASP A 29 -15.35 6.97 -3.79
C ASP A 29 -14.23 6.90 -2.75
N ILE A 30 -13.19 6.09 -3.03
CA ILE A 30 -12.01 5.95 -2.17
C ILE A 30 -10.76 5.93 -3.05
N PHE A 31 -9.76 6.72 -2.66
CA PHE A 31 -8.49 6.85 -3.36
C PHE A 31 -7.33 6.50 -2.42
N CYS A 32 -6.57 5.48 -2.76
CA CYS A 32 -5.42 5.00 -1.98
C CYS A 32 -4.11 5.39 -2.66
N LEU A 33 -3.20 6.00 -1.92
CA LEU A 33 -1.91 6.43 -2.43
C LEU A 33 -0.76 5.71 -1.73
N GLN A 34 0.27 5.38 -2.50
CA GLN A 34 1.53 4.84 -2.02
C GLN A 34 2.68 5.76 -2.45
N GLU A 35 3.76 5.72 -1.69
CA GLU A 35 4.94 6.57 -1.85
C GLU A 35 4.62 8.07 -1.85
N THR A 36 3.84 8.53 -0.88
CA THR A 36 3.56 9.97 -0.74
C THR A 36 4.80 10.80 -0.47
N LYS A 37 5.81 10.21 0.22
CA LYS A 37 7.09 10.82 0.60
C LYS A 37 6.94 12.13 1.36
N LEU A 38 5.86 12.26 2.14
CA LEU A 38 5.49 13.46 2.87
C LEU A 38 5.53 13.25 4.38
N GLN A 39 5.84 14.34 5.07
CA GLN A 39 5.58 14.50 6.49
C GLN A 39 4.28 15.28 6.71
N PRO A 40 3.65 15.20 7.89
CA PRO A 40 2.48 16.01 8.21
C PRO A 40 2.73 17.50 7.91
N HIS A 41 1.71 18.18 7.37
CA HIS A 41 1.72 19.60 7.05
C HIS A 41 2.69 20.05 5.93
N GLN A 42 3.29 19.12 5.17
CA GLN A 42 4.14 19.49 4.03
C GLN A 42 3.35 19.79 2.74
N ILE A 43 2.07 19.44 2.70
CA ILE A 43 1.15 19.78 1.63
C ILE A 43 -0.25 19.96 2.22
N GLU A 44 -0.99 20.90 1.68
CA GLU A 44 -2.42 21.05 1.90
C GLU A 44 -3.13 20.77 0.58
N LEU A 45 -4.00 19.76 0.56
CA LEU A 45 -4.80 19.42 -0.60
C LEU A 45 -6.26 19.79 -0.33
N GLU A 46 -6.79 20.66 -1.16
CA GLU A 46 -8.23 20.94 -1.19
C GLU A 46 -8.94 19.88 -2.01
N LEU A 47 -9.53 18.89 -1.35
CA LEU A 47 -10.30 17.80 -1.96
C LEU A 47 -11.73 17.83 -1.38
N PRO A 48 -12.62 18.70 -1.90
CA PRO A 48 -13.96 18.86 -1.37
C PRO A 48 -14.73 17.53 -1.33
N GLY A 49 -15.32 17.24 -0.17
CA GLY A 49 -16.09 16.02 0.04
C GLY A 49 -15.27 14.78 0.41
N TYR A 50 -13.95 14.89 0.51
CA TYR A 50 -13.09 13.78 0.95
C TYR A 50 -12.52 14.02 2.34
N GLU A 51 -12.62 13.02 3.20
CA GLU A 51 -11.78 12.90 4.39
C GLU A 51 -10.41 12.35 3.97
N GLN A 52 -9.33 12.83 4.62
CA GLN A 52 -7.95 12.49 4.27
C GLN A 52 -7.26 11.84 5.46
N PHE A 53 -6.73 10.65 5.25
CA PHE A 53 -5.97 9.91 6.24
C PHE A 53 -4.56 9.67 5.74
N TRP A 54 -3.56 9.91 6.58
CA TRP A 54 -2.16 9.91 6.22
C TRP A 54 -1.35 9.03 7.18
N ASN A 55 -0.41 8.28 6.63
CA ASN A 55 0.58 7.54 7.40
C ASN A 55 1.97 7.84 6.82
N SER A 56 2.76 8.61 7.56
CA SER A 56 4.09 9.05 7.12
C SER A 56 5.17 8.20 7.76
N ALA A 57 6.26 7.95 7.02
CA ALA A 57 7.45 7.34 7.61
C ALA A 57 8.13 8.29 8.60
N VAL A 58 8.80 7.75 9.61
CA VAL A 58 9.67 8.53 10.51
C VAL A 58 10.80 9.19 9.70
N LYS A 59 11.36 8.46 8.72
CA LYS A 59 12.35 9.00 7.79
C LYS A 59 11.69 9.94 6.80
N LYS A 60 12.15 11.19 6.77
CA LYS A 60 11.65 12.24 5.86
C LYS A 60 11.91 11.89 4.39
N GLY A 61 10.94 12.21 3.52
CA GLY A 61 11.05 12.02 2.08
C GLY A 61 11.06 10.56 1.61
N TYR A 62 10.52 9.65 2.43
CA TYR A 62 10.56 8.21 2.20
C TYR A 62 9.20 7.58 2.43
N SER A 63 8.84 6.54 1.63
CA SER A 63 7.62 5.74 1.82
C SER A 63 6.35 6.61 2.01
N GLY A 64 5.46 6.22 2.91
CA GLY A 64 4.23 6.92 3.24
C GLY A 64 3.05 6.49 2.38
N THR A 65 1.89 6.36 3.01
CA THR A 65 0.61 6.04 2.39
C THR A 65 -0.44 7.09 2.72
N ALA A 66 -1.49 7.19 1.91
CA ALA A 66 -2.65 8.02 2.21
C ALA A 66 -3.93 7.35 1.70
N VAL A 67 -5.05 7.64 2.36
CA VAL A 67 -6.40 7.25 1.92
C VAL A 67 -7.27 8.50 1.93
N PHE A 68 -7.87 8.81 0.79
CA PHE A 68 -8.86 9.88 0.63
C PHE A 68 -10.20 9.23 0.34
N THR A 69 -11.23 9.56 1.11
CA THR A 69 -12.53 8.88 1.01
C THR A 69 -13.70 9.83 1.18
N ARG A 70 -14.73 9.65 0.33
CA ARG A 70 -16.06 10.28 0.48
C ARG A 70 -16.95 9.50 1.44
N ILE A 71 -16.65 8.22 1.66
CA ILE A 71 -17.43 7.35 2.53
C ILE A 71 -16.76 7.39 3.89
N LYS A 72 -17.49 7.89 4.89
CA LYS A 72 -16.95 8.01 6.24
C LYS A 72 -16.62 6.62 6.84
N PRO A 73 -15.35 6.33 7.18
CA PRO A 73 -15.00 5.09 7.85
C PRO A 73 -15.46 5.10 9.31
N ILE A 74 -15.71 3.90 9.87
CA ILE A 74 -15.99 3.71 11.30
C ILE A 74 -14.74 4.01 12.11
N ALA A 75 -13.60 3.53 11.64
CA ALA A 75 -12.28 3.72 12.25
C ALA A 75 -11.18 3.69 11.20
N VAL A 76 -10.06 4.33 11.50
CA VAL A 76 -8.85 4.26 10.69
C VAL A 76 -7.66 3.95 11.58
N THR A 77 -6.84 2.99 11.17
CA THR A 77 -5.64 2.56 11.88
C THR A 77 -4.43 2.67 10.97
N ASN A 78 -3.34 3.22 11.49
CA ASN A 78 -2.04 3.27 10.84
C ASN A 78 -1.15 2.12 11.32
N GLY A 79 -0.49 1.43 10.39
CA GLY A 79 0.39 0.30 10.68
C GLY A 79 -0.35 -1.02 10.90
N ILE A 80 0.37 -2.01 11.39
CA ILE A 80 -0.12 -3.37 11.69
C ILE A 80 -0.02 -3.72 13.18
N GLY A 81 0.34 -2.75 14.03
CA GLY A 81 0.49 -2.91 15.47
C GLY A 81 1.83 -3.53 15.90
N ILE A 82 2.85 -3.51 15.04
CA ILE A 82 4.20 -3.99 15.32
C ILE A 82 5.17 -2.82 15.13
N GLU A 83 5.75 -2.33 16.21
CA GLU A 83 6.56 -1.11 16.21
C GLU A 83 7.66 -1.12 15.14
N GLU A 84 8.39 -2.22 14.99
CA GLU A 84 9.44 -2.37 13.98
C GLU A 84 8.92 -2.20 12.55
N HIS A 85 7.70 -2.62 12.28
CA HIS A 85 7.09 -2.60 10.95
C HIS A 85 6.33 -1.29 10.67
N ASP A 86 5.99 -0.54 11.71
CA ASP A 86 5.13 0.64 11.60
C ASP A 86 5.91 1.97 11.43
N GLN A 87 7.28 1.91 11.39
CA GLN A 87 8.12 3.11 11.26
C GLN A 87 8.12 3.74 9.86
N GLU A 88 7.70 3.01 8.86
CA GLU A 88 7.86 3.43 7.47
C GLU A 88 6.55 3.90 6.81
N GLY A 89 5.44 4.02 7.56
CA GLY A 89 4.18 4.56 7.06
C GLY A 89 3.57 3.76 5.90
N ARG A 90 3.58 2.41 6.00
CA ARG A 90 3.27 1.51 4.89
C ARG A 90 1.85 1.03 4.80
N VAL A 91 1.10 1.08 5.89
CA VAL A 91 -0.24 0.50 5.95
C VAL A 91 -1.22 1.49 6.57
N ILE A 92 -2.36 1.69 5.90
CA ILE A 92 -3.56 2.33 6.46
C ILE A 92 -4.71 1.34 6.31
N THR A 93 -5.39 1.05 7.40
CA THR A 93 -6.62 0.26 7.40
C THR A 93 -7.81 1.16 7.72
N ALA A 94 -8.76 1.24 6.81
CA ALA A 94 -10.04 1.92 7.02
C ALA A 94 -11.15 0.88 7.21
N GLU A 95 -11.84 0.94 8.34
CA GLU A 95 -12.99 0.08 8.64
C GLU A 95 -14.28 0.71 8.15
N TYR A 96 -15.02 -0.02 7.34
CA TYR A 96 -16.37 0.31 6.91
C TYR A 96 -17.39 -0.70 7.47
N ASP A 97 -18.68 -0.45 7.26
CA ASP A 97 -19.73 -1.31 7.82
C ASP A 97 -19.58 -2.79 7.42
N ASN A 98 -19.25 -3.04 6.16
CA ASN A 98 -19.26 -4.40 5.58
C ASN A 98 -17.90 -4.93 5.15
N PHE A 99 -16.81 -4.13 5.27
CA PHE A 99 -15.46 -4.53 4.86
C PHE A 99 -14.38 -3.69 5.53
N TYR A 100 -13.15 -4.20 5.49
CA TYR A 100 -11.94 -3.42 5.71
C TYR A 100 -11.29 -3.08 4.38
N LEU A 101 -10.85 -1.84 4.22
CA LEU A 101 -9.95 -1.43 3.14
C LEU A 101 -8.54 -1.28 3.70
N VAL A 102 -7.59 -2.01 3.15
CA VAL A 102 -6.19 -1.93 3.52
C VAL A 102 -5.39 -1.36 2.36
N CYS A 103 -4.89 -0.13 2.52
CA CYS A 103 -3.94 0.50 1.61
C CYS A 103 -2.53 0.13 2.05
N CYS A 104 -1.77 -0.54 1.18
CA CYS A 104 -0.46 -1.07 1.49
C CYS A 104 0.62 -0.56 0.52
N TYR A 105 1.81 -0.29 1.06
CA TYR A 105 3.05 -0.13 0.32
C TYR A 105 4.11 -1.08 0.89
N THR A 106 4.21 -2.26 0.31
CA THR A 106 5.12 -3.32 0.76
C THR A 106 6.58 -2.86 0.70
N PRO A 107 7.43 -3.19 1.68
CA PRO A 107 8.86 -2.88 1.62
C PRO A 107 9.51 -3.43 0.35
N ASN A 108 10.31 -2.63 -0.33
CA ASN A 108 11.14 -3.10 -1.44
C ASN A 108 12.39 -3.80 -0.89
N SER A 109 12.76 -4.95 -1.47
CA SER A 109 13.97 -5.70 -1.07
C SER A 109 15.28 -5.01 -1.42
N GLN A 110 15.22 -3.91 -2.20
CA GLN A 110 16.34 -3.09 -2.66
C GLN A 110 17.31 -3.83 -3.60
N ARG A 111 18.28 -3.08 -4.10
CA ARG A 111 19.31 -3.63 -4.97
C ARG A 111 20.09 -4.75 -4.26
N GLU A 112 20.40 -5.81 -5.00
CA GLU A 112 21.12 -7.00 -4.49
C GLU A 112 20.37 -7.70 -3.33
N LEU A 113 19.04 -7.45 -3.23
CA LEU A 113 18.17 -8.04 -2.20
C LEU A 113 18.62 -7.69 -0.76
N ALA A 114 19.24 -6.52 -0.57
CA ALA A 114 19.84 -6.10 0.71
C ALA A 114 18.84 -6.04 1.88
N ARG A 115 17.52 -5.96 1.60
CA ARG A 115 16.46 -5.97 2.61
C ARG A 115 15.53 -7.18 2.49
N LEU A 116 15.94 -8.24 1.81
CA LEU A 116 15.06 -9.39 1.59
C LEU A 116 14.62 -10.03 2.91
N ASP A 117 15.53 -10.26 3.84
CA ASP A 117 15.21 -10.88 5.14
C ASP A 117 14.17 -10.06 5.91
N TYR A 118 14.35 -8.74 5.98
CA TYR A 118 13.36 -7.86 6.59
C TYR A 118 12.00 -7.94 5.89
N ARG A 119 12.01 -7.95 4.55
CA ARG A 119 10.79 -8.06 3.78
C ARG A 119 10.06 -9.37 4.07
N MET A 120 10.77 -10.48 4.19
CA MET A 120 10.13 -11.78 4.47
C MET A 120 9.44 -11.77 5.83
N THR A 121 10.07 -11.24 6.87
CA THR A 121 9.43 -11.10 8.20
C THR A 121 8.25 -10.15 8.17
N TRP A 122 8.37 -9.05 7.44
CA TRP A 122 7.28 -8.08 7.25
C TRP A 122 6.06 -8.70 6.56
N GLU A 123 6.28 -9.48 5.49
CA GLU A 123 5.21 -10.17 4.73
C GLU A 123 4.46 -11.17 5.60
N ASP A 124 5.16 -11.94 6.45
CA ASP A 124 4.52 -12.88 7.36
C ASP A 124 3.67 -12.17 8.40
N ALA A 125 4.17 -11.07 8.97
CA ALA A 125 3.44 -10.26 9.92
C ALA A 125 2.22 -9.58 9.26
N PHE A 126 2.37 -9.08 8.05
CA PHE A 126 1.29 -8.45 7.29
C PHE A 126 0.19 -9.45 6.92
N ARG A 127 0.55 -10.65 6.44
CA ARG A 127 -0.42 -11.71 6.16
C ARG A 127 -1.19 -12.09 7.42
N ALA A 128 -0.52 -12.27 8.56
CA ALA A 128 -1.17 -12.55 9.83
C ALA A 128 -2.16 -11.44 10.23
N TYR A 129 -1.77 -10.17 10.05
CA TYR A 129 -2.64 -9.02 10.28
C TYR A 129 -3.90 -9.04 9.41
N LEU A 130 -3.76 -9.29 8.10
CA LEU A 130 -4.88 -9.38 7.17
C LEU A 130 -5.85 -10.50 7.56
N LEU A 131 -5.34 -11.67 7.95
CA LEU A 131 -6.16 -12.80 8.39
C LEU A 131 -6.94 -12.49 9.68
N GLU A 132 -6.38 -11.72 10.61
CA GLU A 132 -7.11 -11.27 11.81
C GLU A 132 -8.24 -10.28 11.47
N LEU A 133 -8.06 -9.45 10.47
CA LEU A 133 -9.14 -8.57 9.96
C LEU A 133 -10.23 -9.40 9.28
N ASP A 134 -9.85 -10.36 8.42
CA ASP A 134 -10.76 -11.16 7.62
C ASP A 134 -11.68 -12.07 8.47
N LYS A 135 -11.25 -12.45 9.67
CA LYS A 135 -12.11 -13.13 10.65
C LYS A 135 -13.33 -12.30 11.07
N LYS A 136 -13.28 -10.98 10.91
CA LYS A 136 -14.32 -10.05 11.36
C LYS A 136 -15.19 -9.56 10.20
N LYS A 137 -14.55 -9.13 9.10
CA LYS A 137 -15.19 -8.61 7.90
C LYS A 137 -14.31 -8.91 6.69
N PRO A 138 -14.87 -9.04 5.48
CA PRO A 138 -14.09 -9.14 4.25
C PRO A 138 -13.05 -8.02 4.12
N VAL A 139 -11.86 -8.35 3.62
CA VAL A 139 -10.77 -7.41 3.43
C VAL A 139 -10.58 -7.13 1.94
N ILE A 140 -10.55 -5.84 1.58
CA ILE A 140 -10.10 -5.36 0.29
C ILE A 140 -8.68 -4.83 0.49
N LEU A 141 -7.69 -5.56 -0.02
CA LEU A 141 -6.30 -5.14 -0.05
C LEU A 141 -6.01 -4.45 -1.38
N CYS A 142 -5.43 -3.26 -1.32
CA CYS A 142 -4.93 -2.57 -2.51
C CYS A 142 -3.60 -1.86 -2.21
N GLY A 143 -2.83 -1.61 -3.24
CA GLY A 143 -1.59 -0.86 -3.10
C GLY A 143 -0.49 -1.30 -4.04
N ASP A 144 0.74 -0.96 -3.67
CA ASP A 144 1.94 -1.42 -4.34
C ASP A 144 2.59 -2.55 -3.51
N LEU A 145 2.40 -3.78 -3.95
CA LEU A 145 2.92 -4.95 -3.26
C LEU A 145 4.39 -5.25 -3.60
N ASN A 146 5.03 -4.43 -4.43
CA ASN A 146 6.44 -4.57 -4.81
C ASN A 146 6.83 -6.00 -5.24
N VAL A 147 5.92 -6.69 -5.93
CA VAL A 147 6.15 -8.03 -6.48
C VAL A 147 5.40 -8.21 -7.79
N ALA A 148 6.08 -8.80 -8.77
CA ALA A 148 5.47 -9.46 -9.91
C ALA A 148 5.35 -10.96 -9.56
N HIS A 149 4.14 -11.49 -9.52
CA HIS A 149 3.91 -12.86 -9.05
C HIS A 149 4.32 -13.90 -10.07
N ASN A 150 3.89 -13.73 -11.32
CA ASN A 150 4.11 -14.66 -12.42
C ASN A 150 5.04 -14.07 -13.48
N GLU A 151 5.59 -14.92 -14.36
CA GLU A 151 6.47 -14.48 -15.45
C GLU A 151 5.77 -13.52 -16.43
N ILE A 152 4.44 -13.62 -16.56
CA ILE A 152 3.65 -12.74 -17.42
C ILE A 152 3.56 -11.31 -16.86
N ASP A 153 3.79 -11.11 -15.55
CA ASP A 153 3.57 -9.84 -14.86
C ASP A 153 4.72 -8.84 -15.07
N LEU A 154 5.82 -9.27 -15.71
CA LEU A 154 6.93 -8.37 -16.00
C LEU A 154 7.64 -8.69 -17.31
N LYS A 155 8.33 -7.68 -17.83
CA LYS A 155 9.21 -7.81 -18.99
C LYS A 155 10.54 -8.48 -18.57
N ASN A 156 11.01 -9.45 -19.38
CA ASN A 156 12.29 -10.16 -19.15
C ASN A 156 12.38 -10.93 -17.82
N PRO A 157 11.45 -11.86 -17.51
CA PRO A 157 11.41 -12.54 -16.23
C PRO A 157 12.69 -13.31 -15.91
N LYS A 158 13.31 -13.95 -16.92
CA LYS A 158 14.52 -14.77 -16.74
C LYS A 158 15.71 -13.99 -16.18
N THR A 159 15.85 -12.71 -16.56
CA THR A 159 16.97 -11.87 -16.10
C THR A 159 16.67 -11.17 -14.78
N ASN A 160 15.39 -11.14 -14.36
CA ASN A 160 14.94 -10.47 -13.15
C ASN A 160 14.78 -11.38 -11.92
N ARG A 161 14.97 -12.68 -12.07
CA ARG A 161 14.69 -13.68 -11.02
C ARG A 161 15.52 -13.50 -9.72
N LYS A 162 16.59 -12.73 -9.77
CA LYS A 162 17.43 -12.38 -8.61
C LYS A 162 17.37 -10.87 -8.27
N ASN A 163 16.41 -10.17 -8.82
CA ASN A 163 16.21 -8.75 -8.57
C ASN A 163 15.02 -8.53 -7.63
N ALA A 164 15.04 -7.41 -6.89
CA ALA A 164 13.94 -7.00 -6.05
C ALA A 164 12.63 -6.89 -6.86
N GLY A 165 11.55 -7.40 -6.29
CA GLY A 165 10.23 -7.46 -6.91
C GLY A 165 9.98 -8.71 -7.76
N PHE A 166 11.00 -9.60 -7.94
CA PHE A 166 10.81 -10.86 -8.68
C PHE A 166 11.70 -11.99 -8.17
N SER A 167 12.23 -11.92 -6.97
CA SER A 167 12.93 -13.06 -6.36
C SER A 167 11.97 -14.21 -6.08
N ASP A 168 12.50 -15.42 -5.99
CA ASP A 168 11.67 -16.60 -5.71
C ASP A 168 11.00 -16.49 -4.34
N GLU A 169 11.67 -15.88 -3.36
CA GLU A 169 11.16 -15.64 -2.00
C GLU A 169 9.99 -14.65 -2.00
N GLU A 170 10.11 -13.52 -2.71
CA GLU A 170 9.04 -12.53 -2.82
C GLU A 170 7.79 -13.10 -3.50
N ARG A 171 8.00 -13.86 -4.58
CA ARG A 171 6.91 -14.54 -5.29
C ARG A 171 6.24 -15.61 -4.44
N ALA A 172 7.02 -16.35 -3.64
CA ALA A 172 6.49 -17.33 -2.69
C ALA A 172 5.58 -16.66 -1.65
N LYS A 173 5.95 -15.49 -1.12
CA LYS A 173 5.10 -14.73 -0.18
C LYS A 173 3.77 -14.29 -0.81
N MET A 174 3.77 -13.90 -2.07
CA MET A 174 2.51 -13.60 -2.78
C MET A 174 1.65 -14.87 -2.95
N THR A 175 2.27 -16.01 -3.26
CA THR A 175 1.57 -17.31 -3.30
C THR A 175 0.95 -17.65 -1.94
N GLU A 176 1.72 -17.55 -0.85
CA GLU A 176 1.24 -17.79 0.51
C GLU A 176 0.06 -16.89 0.88
N LEU A 177 0.08 -15.62 0.46
CA LEU A 177 -1.03 -14.68 0.68
C LEU A 177 -2.29 -15.17 -0.04
N LEU A 178 -2.21 -15.53 -1.32
CA LEU A 178 -3.35 -16.02 -2.09
C LEU A 178 -3.88 -17.37 -1.55
N GLU A 179 -2.98 -18.30 -1.20
CA GLU A 179 -3.35 -19.60 -0.63
C GLU A 179 -4.00 -19.49 0.75
N SER A 180 -3.81 -18.36 1.45
CA SER A 180 -4.47 -18.10 2.74
C SER A 180 -5.93 -17.64 2.62
N GLY A 181 -6.47 -17.55 1.40
CA GLY A 181 -7.89 -17.28 1.12
C GLY A 181 -8.18 -16.00 0.37
N PHE A 182 -7.16 -15.21 0.05
CA PHE A 182 -7.32 -14.00 -0.78
C PHE A 182 -7.36 -14.36 -2.26
N THR A 183 -8.04 -13.52 -3.03
CA THR A 183 -8.15 -13.66 -4.50
C THR A 183 -7.62 -12.40 -5.17
N ASP A 184 -6.77 -12.57 -6.20
CA ASP A 184 -6.28 -11.50 -7.06
C ASP A 184 -7.17 -11.37 -8.31
#